data_7640ada7a33eca3d80e6429d53752e66
#
_entry.id   7640ada7a33eca3d80e6429d53752e66
#
_cell.length_a   1.000
_cell.length_b   1.000
_cell.length_c   1.000
_cell.angle_alpha   90.00
_cell.angle_beta   90.00
_cell.angle_gamma   90.00
#
_symmetry.space_group_name_H-M   'P 1'
#
loop_
_entity.id
_entity.type
_entity.pdbx_description
1 polymer ?
#
loop_
_entity_poly.entity_id
_entity_poly.type
_entity_poly.pdbx_seq_one_letter_code
_entity_poly.pdbx_strand_id
1 'polypeptide(L)'
;MTLYLTAAPDRLAQARAATTQLAHAAYRIGLGSQLLAAPLPAALRGGLMVVSDRQAPAVEQPEPLARQLVRVCLRRGFSGVVLDLEELPESRWAEDRAALIRQLAPLLGAYGRRLYVPEIYAAASPETVVLLCTALSGGSLQGRLEETCAAYGAQRLALDLERLMMDFPLPCPSGEGIRLSREELALRMQGRSVFYAEDLCARYFTYRRGGQTHFVLFDDAGTLRRKIEMGQALGIREGFVMLPEVEDLTGFLFTGEG
;
A
#
# COMPACT_ATOMS: atom_id res chain seq x y z
N MET A 1 8.73 8.76 -11.01
CA MET A 1 8.44 7.69 -10.03
C MET A 1 7.91 6.47 -10.78
N THR A 2 8.38 5.27 -10.46
CA THR A 2 7.75 4.04 -10.94
C THR A 2 6.53 3.77 -10.09
N LEU A 3 5.34 3.76 -10.70
CA LEU A 3 4.10 3.48 -9.99
C LEU A 3 3.66 2.06 -10.31
N TYR A 4 3.57 1.21 -9.28
CA TYR A 4 3.10 -0.16 -9.38
C TYR A 4 1.59 -0.24 -9.14
N LEU A 5 0.88 -0.92 -10.05
CA LEU A 5 -0.54 -1.23 -9.87
C LEU A 5 -0.66 -2.63 -9.26
N THR A 6 -1.14 -2.67 -8.03
CA THR A 6 -1.38 -3.92 -7.30
C THR A 6 -2.74 -4.50 -7.69
N ALA A 7 -2.75 -5.72 -8.19
CA ALA A 7 -3.96 -6.38 -8.65
C ALA A 7 -4.03 -7.85 -8.26
N ALA A 8 -5.24 -8.30 -7.93
CA ALA A 8 -5.56 -9.71 -7.73
C ALA A 8 -5.62 -10.45 -9.09
N PRO A 9 -5.47 -11.80 -9.11
CA PRO A 9 -5.40 -12.58 -10.34
C PRO A 9 -6.61 -12.45 -11.26
N ASP A 10 -7.81 -12.32 -10.71
CA ASP A 10 -9.08 -12.14 -11.44
C ASP A 10 -9.18 -10.78 -12.14
N ARG A 11 -8.42 -9.77 -11.69
CA ARG A 11 -8.36 -8.42 -12.24
C ARG A 11 -7.12 -8.16 -13.12
N LEU A 12 -6.31 -9.18 -13.36
CA LEU A 12 -5.01 -9.05 -14.05
C LEU A 12 -5.15 -8.51 -15.48
N ALA A 13 -6.19 -8.90 -16.23
CA ALA A 13 -6.42 -8.40 -17.59
C ALA A 13 -6.66 -6.88 -17.60
N GLN A 14 -7.46 -6.39 -16.67
CA GLN A 14 -7.73 -4.97 -16.47
C GLN A 14 -6.47 -4.20 -16.06
N ALA A 15 -5.70 -4.74 -15.10
CA ALA A 15 -4.46 -4.12 -14.66
C ALA A 15 -3.44 -3.98 -15.81
N ARG A 16 -3.32 -5.00 -16.66
CA ARG A 16 -2.43 -4.99 -17.81
C ARG A 16 -2.83 -4.00 -18.90
N ALA A 17 -4.12 -3.70 -19.01
CA ALA A 17 -4.59 -2.66 -19.93
C ALA A 17 -4.16 -1.25 -19.49
N ALA A 18 -3.95 -1.04 -18.18
CA ALA A 18 -3.55 0.24 -17.62
C ALA A 18 -2.03 0.43 -17.59
N THR A 19 -1.25 -0.61 -17.26
CA THR A 19 0.21 -0.50 -17.10
C THR A 19 0.92 -1.84 -17.18
N THR A 20 2.23 -1.80 -17.48
CA THR A 20 3.14 -2.96 -17.38
C THR A 20 3.78 -3.09 -16.00
N GLN A 21 3.71 -2.05 -15.16
CA GLN A 21 4.28 -2.05 -13.81
C GLN A 21 3.28 -2.65 -12.82
N LEU A 22 3.36 -3.97 -12.61
CA LEU A 22 2.39 -4.71 -11.83
C LEU A 22 2.97 -5.30 -10.55
N ALA A 23 2.17 -5.26 -9.47
CA ALA A 23 2.37 -6.03 -8.27
C ALA A 23 1.22 -7.05 -8.13
N HIS A 24 1.57 -8.33 -8.02
CA HIS A 24 0.60 -9.44 -8.12
C HIS A 24 0.15 -9.88 -6.73
N ALA A 25 -1.05 -9.47 -6.30
CA ALA A 25 -1.69 -9.85 -5.05
C ALA A 25 -2.27 -11.27 -5.14
N ALA A 26 -1.39 -12.25 -5.33
CA ALA A 26 -1.76 -13.64 -5.59
C ALA A 26 -1.28 -14.61 -4.52
N TYR A 27 -0.58 -14.13 -3.51
CA TYR A 27 0.04 -14.99 -2.49
C TYR A 27 -0.42 -14.60 -1.10
N ARG A 28 -0.53 -15.60 -0.24
CA ARG A 28 -0.83 -15.38 1.18
C ARG A 28 -0.12 -16.42 2.05
N ILE A 29 0.12 -16.03 3.28
CA ILE A 29 0.60 -16.95 4.32
C ILE A 29 -0.62 -17.69 4.87
N GLY A 30 -0.57 -19.00 4.89
CA GLY A 30 -1.60 -19.86 5.49
C GLY A 30 -1.15 -20.45 6.83
N LEU A 31 -1.98 -21.31 7.40
CA LEU A 31 -1.69 -22.04 8.64
C LEU A 31 -0.38 -22.83 8.51
N GLY A 32 0.40 -22.91 9.61
CA GLY A 32 1.71 -23.58 9.60
C GLY A 32 2.74 -22.94 8.69
N SER A 33 2.59 -21.64 8.39
CA SER A 33 3.50 -20.87 7.53
C SER A 33 3.59 -21.38 6.09
N GLN A 34 2.52 -22.00 5.59
CA GLN A 34 2.46 -22.43 4.18
C GLN A 34 2.25 -21.22 3.26
N LEU A 35 3.00 -21.15 2.17
CA LEU A 35 2.73 -20.18 1.12
C LEU A 35 1.61 -20.70 0.21
N LEU A 36 0.46 -20.05 0.27
CA LEU A 36 -0.68 -20.31 -0.59
C LEU A 36 -0.64 -19.37 -1.79
N ALA A 37 -0.98 -19.85 -2.98
CA ALA A 37 -0.98 -19.08 -4.20
C ALA A 37 -2.33 -19.21 -4.92
N ALA A 38 -2.93 -18.08 -5.28
CA ALA A 38 -4.04 -18.06 -6.22
C ALA A 38 -3.52 -18.33 -7.66
N PRO A 39 -4.35 -18.84 -8.55
CA PRO A 39 -3.94 -19.14 -9.93
C PRO A 39 -3.44 -17.89 -10.67
N LEU A 40 -2.23 -17.97 -11.20
CA LEU A 40 -1.67 -16.98 -12.12
C LEU A 40 -1.35 -17.67 -13.46
N PRO A 41 -1.47 -16.98 -14.59
CA PRO A 41 -1.09 -17.55 -15.90
C PRO A 41 0.31 -18.15 -15.85
N ALA A 42 0.46 -19.35 -16.43
CA ALA A 42 1.74 -20.07 -16.41
C ALA A 42 2.88 -19.28 -17.08
N ALA A 43 2.55 -18.50 -18.12
CA ALA A 43 3.48 -17.65 -18.86
C ALA A 43 3.78 -16.31 -18.16
N LEU A 44 3.09 -15.97 -17.07
CA LEU A 44 3.33 -14.70 -16.36
C LEU A 44 4.73 -14.67 -15.77
N ARG A 45 5.48 -13.62 -16.10
CA ARG A 45 6.82 -13.34 -15.59
C ARG A 45 6.95 -11.84 -15.27
N GLY A 46 7.82 -11.52 -14.32
CA GLY A 46 8.13 -10.13 -13.95
C GLY A 46 7.08 -9.48 -13.05
N GLY A 47 7.29 -8.19 -12.74
CA GLY A 47 6.53 -7.46 -11.75
C GLY A 47 6.97 -7.80 -10.32
N LEU A 48 6.14 -7.48 -9.33
CA LEU A 48 6.38 -7.74 -7.91
C LEU A 48 5.43 -8.84 -7.39
N MET A 49 5.91 -9.62 -6.44
CA MET A 49 5.13 -10.64 -5.73
C MET A 49 4.57 -10.04 -4.45
N VAL A 50 3.24 -9.90 -4.33
CA VAL A 50 2.61 -9.44 -3.10
C VAL A 50 2.15 -10.65 -2.28
N VAL A 51 2.51 -10.65 -1.00
CA VAL A 51 2.22 -11.71 -0.04
C VAL A 51 1.51 -11.12 1.16
N SER A 52 0.25 -11.47 1.37
CA SER A 52 -0.53 -11.03 2.51
C SER A 52 -0.51 -12.05 3.64
N ASP A 53 -0.52 -11.58 4.88
CA ASP A 53 -0.71 -12.40 6.07
C ASP A 53 -2.17 -12.45 6.55
N ARG A 54 -3.06 -11.87 5.77
CA ARG A 54 -4.50 -11.85 6.07
C ARG A 54 -5.02 -13.24 6.41
N GLN A 55 -5.60 -13.41 7.59
CA GLN A 55 -6.06 -14.68 8.16
C GLN A 55 -4.94 -15.64 8.66
N ALA A 56 -3.67 -15.23 8.67
CA ALA A 56 -2.61 -16.03 9.27
C ALA A 56 -2.42 -15.63 10.75
N PRO A 57 -2.63 -16.54 11.70
CA PRO A 57 -2.50 -16.21 13.13
C PRO A 57 -1.04 -15.94 13.52
N ALA A 58 -0.11 -16.66 12.92
CA ALA A 58 1.34 -16.55 13.23
C ALA A 58 2.20 -16.97 12.04
N VAL A 59 3.46 -16.53 12.03
CA VAL A 59 4.52 -17.08 11.16
C VAL A 59 5.37 -18.02 12.00
N GLU A 60 4.90 -19.28 12.13
CA GLU A 60 5.53 -20.27 13.01
C GLU A 60 6.90 -20.74 12.49
N GLN A 61 7.11 -20.70 11.17
CA GLN A 61 8.32 -21.21 10.52
C GLN A 61 8.90 -20.16 9.54
N PRO A 62 9.52 -19.09 10.06
CA PRO A 62 9.98 -17.97 9.23
C PRO A 62 11.05 -18.37 8.21
N GLU A 63 12.01 -19.22 8.57
CA GLU A 63 13.10 -19.63 7.67
C GLU A 63 12.63 -20.52 6.51
N PRO A 64 11.88 -21.59 6.69
CA PRO A 64 11.28 -22.36 5.60
C PRO A 64 10.41 -21.51 4.68
N LEU A 65 9.59 -20.62 5.24
CA LEU A 65 8.74 -19.71 4.48
C LEU A 65 9.59 -18.73 3.65
N ALA A 66 10.63 -18.12 4.22
CA ALA A 66 11.54 -17.24 3.49
C ALA A 66 12.17 -17.94 2.28
N ARG A 67 12.67 -19.16 2.45
CA ARG A 67 13.22 -19.97 1.35
C ARG A 67 12.19 -20.31 0.27
N GLN A 68 10.94 -20.54 0.67
CA GLN A 68 9.85 -20.79 -0.26
C GLN A 68 9.49 -19.54 -1.07
N LEU A 69 9.42 -18.36 -0.42
CA LEU A 69 9.19 -17.07 -1.06
C LEU A 69 10.27 -16.75 -2.10
N VAL A 70 11.54 -16.89 -1.75
CA VAL A 70 12.67 -16.69 -2.69
C VAL A 70 12.54 -17.61 -3.89
N ARG A 71 12.30 -18.90 -3.68
CA ARG A 71 12.15 -19.89 -4.76
C ARG A 71 11.02 -19.51 -5.72
N VAL A 72 9.88 -19.07 -5.21
CA VAL A 72 8.74 -18.66 -6.05
C VAL A 72 9.08 -17.36 -6.78
N CYS A 73 9.65 -16.38 -6.09
CA CYS A 73 10.07 -15.10 -6.65
C CYS A 73 11.00 -15.30 -7.86
N LEU A 74 12.04 -16.11 -7.70
CA LEU A 74 13.01 -16.39 -8.75
C LEU A 74 12.42 -17.18 -9.92
N ARG A 75 11.66 -18.23 -9.62
CA ARG A 75 11.01 -19.07 -10.65
C ARG A 75 10.05 -18.27 -11.54
N ARG A 76 9.36 -17.29 -10.98
CA ARG A 76 8.43 -16.40 -11.69
C ARG A 76 9.13 -15.16 -12.27
N GLY A 77 10.40 -14.94 -11.98
CA GLY A 77 11.14 -13.78 -12.44
C GLY A 77 10.65 -12.47 -11.84
N PHE A 78 10.04 -12.50 -10.64
CA PHE A 78 9.63 -11.28 -9.95
C PHE A 78 10.85 -10.45 -9.57
N SER A 79 10.73 -9.12 -9.64
CA SER A 79 11.81 -8.18 -9.27
C SER A 79 11.95 -7.97 -7.76
N GLY A 80 10.96 -8.43 -6.98
CA GLY A 80 10.95 -8.33 -5.53
C GLY A 80 9.70 -8.91 -4.91
N VAL A 81 9.65 -8.83 -3.59
CA VAL A 81 8.52 -9.27 -2.76
C VAL A 81 8.00 -8.09 -1.95
N VAL A 82 6.69 -7.91 -1.93
CA VAL A 82 5.97 -6.97 -1.08
C VAL A 82 5.26 -7.78 0.00
N LEU A 83 5.58 -7.55 1.25
CA LEU A 83 4.87 -8.13 2.39
C LEU A 83 3.75 -7.17 2.81
N ASP A 84 2.52 -7.58 2.56
CA ASP A 84 1.29 -6.91 2.99
C ASP A 84 0.88 -7.49 4.35
N LEU A 85 1.48 -6.96 5.42
CA LEU A 85 1.32 -7.44 6.78
C LEU A 85 0.36 -6.54 7.54
N GLU A 86 -0.71 -7.12 8.08
CA GLU A 86 -1.77 -6.39 8.78
C GLU A 86 -1.58 -6.30 10.30
N GLU A 87 -0.71 -7.15 10.88
CA GLU A 87 -0.50 -7.16 12.32
C GLU A 87 0.30 -5.96 12.82
N LEU A 88 -0.13 -5.44 13.97
CA LEU A 88 0.55 -4.36 14.64
C LEU A 88 1.83 -4.85 15.36
N PRO A 89 2.85 -3.99 15.50
CA PRO A 89 4.13 -4.35 16.13
C PRO A 89 3.99 -4.82 17.58
N GLU A 90 3.01 -4.30 18.30
CA GLU A 90 2.73 -4.63 19.70
C GLU A 90 2.06 -5.99 19.88
N SER A 91 1.62 -6.63 18.79
CA SER A 91 1.03 -7.95 18.87
C SER A 91 2.08 -9.01 19.22
N ARG A 92 1.66 -10.08 19.88
CA ARG A 92 2.55 -11.24 20.17
C ARG A 92 3.15 -11.88 18.93
N TRP A 93 2.59 -11.62 17.76
CA TRP A 93 3.06 -12.16 16.47
C TRP A 93 3.93 -11.18 15.68
N ALA A 94 4.15 -9.97 16.18
CA ALA A 94 5.01 -8.99 15.51
C ALA A 94 6.44 -9.50 15.36
N GLU A 95 6.97 -10.20 16.37
CA GLU A 95 8.33 -10.77 16.36
C GLU A 95 8.46 -11.89 15.32
N ASP A 96 7.45 -12.72 15.12
CA ASP A 96 7.44 -13.78 14.10
C ASP A 96 7.56 -13.18 12.69
N ARG A 97 6.86 -12.07 12.43
CA ARG A 97 6.92 -11.33 11.17
C ARG A 97 8.25 -10.62 10.99
N ALA A 98 8.78 -10.03 12.05
CA ALA A 98 10.12 -9.43 12.05
C ALA A 98 11.20 -10.52 11.80
N ALA A 99 11.04 -11.70 12.35
CA ALA A 99 11.93 -12.85 12.10
C ALA A 99 11.88 -13.28 10.62
N LEU A 100 10.69 -13.33 10.02
CA LEU A 100 10.55 -13.60 8.58
C LEU A 100 11.30 -12.55 7.74
N ILE A 101 11.13 -11.27 8.06
CA ILE A 101 11.79 -10.17 7.35
C ILE A 101 13.31 -10.28 7.45
N ARG A 102 13.84 -10.51 8.66
CA ARG A 102 15.29 -10.69 8.89
C ARG A 102 15.89 -11.86 8.08
N GLN A 103 15.12 -12.93 7.88
CA GLN A 103 15.57 -14.07 7.08
C GLN A 103 15.42 -13.80 5.57
N LEU A 104 14.32 -13.15 5.16
CA LEU A 104 13.98 -12.99 3.75
C LEU A 104 14.81 -11.89 3.05
N ALA A 105 15.10 -10.78 3.74
CA ALA A 105 15.80 -9.63 3.16
C ALA A 105 17.18 -10.01 2.57
N PRO A 106 18.11 -10.63 3.32
CA PRO A 106 19.42 -11.00 2.78
C PRO A 106 19.31 -12.08 1.69
N LEU A 107 18.34 -12.99 1.79
CA LEU A 107 18.14 -14.03 0.78
C LEU A 107 17.68 -13.44 -0.56
N LEU A 108 16.79 -12.44 -0.56
CA LEU A 108 16.39 -11.72 -1.77
C LEU A 108 17.52 -10.84 -2.29
N GLY A 109 18.22 -10.14 -1.41
CA GLY A 109 19.36 -9.28 -1.73
C GLY A 109 20.46 -10.01 -2.47
N ALA A 110 20.77 -11.27 -2.09
CA ALA A 110 21.76 -12.12 -2.76
C ALA A 110 21.44 -12.39 -4.26
N TYR A 111 20.17 -12.22 -4.66
CA TYR A 111 19.73 -12.34 -6.06
C TYR A 111 19.35 -10.99 -6.69
N GLY A 112 19.72 -9.87 -6.06
CA GLY A 112 19.36 -8.55 -6.54
C GLY A 112 17.84 -8.27 -6.56
N ARG A 113 17.11 -8.90 -5.63
CA ARG A 113 15.67 -8.73 -5.47
C ARG A 113 15.38 -7.89 -4.24
N ARG A 114 14.34 -7.04 -4.33
CA ARG A 114 13.98 -6.11 -3.24
C ARG A 114 12.89 -6.71 -2.36
N LEU A 115 12.91 -6.34 -1.08
CA LEU A 115 11.86 -6.66 -0.12
C LEU A 115 11.21 -5.36 0.34
N TYR A 116 9.89 -5.26 0.19
CA TYR A 116 9.08 -4.12 0.62
C TYR A 116 8.28 -4.54 1.86
N VAL A 117 8.29 -3.70 2.88
CA VAL A 117 7.63 -3.97 4.16
C VAL A 117 6.86 -2.74 4.65
N PRO A 118 5.75 -2.89 5.40
CA PRO A 118 5.11 -1.78 6.09
C PRO A 118 6.08 -1.06 7.03
N GLU A 119 5.91 0.24 7.22
CA GLU A 119 6.78 1.09 8.05
C GLU A 119 6.96 0.56 9.48
N ILE A 120 5.92 -0.02 10.06
CA ILE A 120 5.96 -0.62 11.41
C ILE A 120 7.01 -1.72 11.55
N TYR A 121 7.45 -2.32 10.45
CA TYR A 121 8.49 -3.35 10.40
C TYR A 121 9.84 -2.85 9.86
N ALA A 122 10.00 -1.54 9.64
CA ALA A 122 11.22 -0.96 9.06
C ALA A 122 12.50 -1.27 9.85
N ALA A 123 12.37 -1.42 11.17
CA ALA A 123 13.48 -1.77 12.08
C ALA A 123 13.94 -3.24 11.97
N ALA A 124 13.15 -4.12 11.34
CA ALA A 124 13.47 -5.54 11.24
C ALA A 124 14.71 -5.80 10.36
N SER A 125 14.94 -4.99 9.30
CA SER A 125 16.14 -5.09 8.47
C SER A 125 16.44 -3.76 7.75
N PRO A 126 17.71 -3.32 7.72
CA PRO A 126 18.11 -2.12 6.96
C PRO A 126 18.08 -2.33 5.43
N GLU A 127 17.97 -3.56 4.96
CA GLU A 127 17.98 -3.91 3.52
C GLU A 127 16.59 -3.82 2.88
N THR A 128 15.55 -3.53 3.67
CA THR A 128 14.17 -3.42 3.16
C THR A 128 13.87 -2.05 2.60
N VAL A 129 12.91 -2.01 1.69
CA VAL A 129 12.20 -0.80 1.27
C VAL A 129 10.96 -0.64 2.15
N VAL A 130 10.80 0.52 2.72
CA VAL A 130 9.71 0.85 3.64
C VAL A 130 8.54 1.42 2.85
N LEU A 131 7.38 0.81 2.99
CA LEU A 131 6.12 1.31 2.44
C LEU A 131 5.56 2.37 3.38
N LEU A 132 5.47 3.60 2.90
CA LEU A 132 4.96 4.74 3.65
C LEU A 132 3.55 5.09 3.19
N CYS A 133 2.56 4.83 4.04
CA CYS A 133 1.17 5.18 3.78
C CYS A 133 0.97 6.70 3.72
N THR A 134 0.31 7.16 2.65
CA THR A 134 -0.01 8.58 2.41
C THR A 134 -1.44 8.96 2.75
N ALA A 135 -2.27 8.01 3.21
CA ALA A 135 -3.66 8.22 3.59
C ALA A 135 -3.76 8.71 5.04
N LEU A 136 -3.40 9.96 5.29
CA LEU A 136 -3.41 10.58 6.62
C LEU A 136 -4.76 11.22 6.92
N SER A 137 -5.25 11.06 8.15
CA SER A 137 -6.44 11.76 8.68
C SER A 137 -6.10 12.94 9.59
N GLY A 138 -4.82 13.22 9.83
CA GLY A 138 -4.33 14.33 10.64
C GLY A 138 -2.84 14.56 10.47
N GLY A 139 -2.33 15.69 10.95
CA GLY A 139 -0.92 16.08 10.82
C GLY A 139 -0.59 16.67 9.45
N SER A 140 0.69 16.61 9.05
CA SER A 140 1.20 17.13 7.78
C SER A 140 1.84 16.00 6.97
N LEU A 141 1.34 15.75 5.77
CA LEU A 141 1.94 14.77 4.87
C LEU A 141 3.36 15.16 4.46
N GLN A 142 3.59 16.45 4.18
CA GLN A 142 4.93 16.95 3.84
C GLN A 142 5.91 16.68 4.98
N GLY A 143 5.55 17.09 6.22
CA GLY A 143 6.39 16.85 7.40
C GLY A 143 6.69 15.36 7.61
N ARG A 144 5.67 14.50 7.49
CA ARG A 144 5.85 13.05 7.61
C ARG A 144 6.80 12.48 6.56
N LEU A 145 6.67 12.90 5.29
CA LEU A 145 7.57 12.47 4.22
C LEU A 145 9.02 12.92 4.51
N GLU A 146 9.22 14.16 4.94
CA GLU A 146 10.54 14.72 5.27
C GLU A 146 11.18 13.98 6.46
N GLU A 147 10.44 13.77 7.54
CA GLU A 147 10.89 13.02 8.72
C GLU A 147 11.28 11.58 8.38
N THR A 148 10.44 10.90 7.59
CA THR A 148 10.71 9.52 7.19
C THR A 148 11.89 9.42 6.22
N CYS A 149 12.03 10.40 5.31
CA CYS A 149 13.22 10.50 4.44
C CYS A 149 14.51 10.75 5.25
N ALA A 150 14.44 11.56 6.31
CA ALA A 150 15.59 11.78 7.19
C ALA A 150 15.96 10.52 8.00
N ALA A 151 14.94 9.74 8.42
CA ALA A 151 15.15 8.53 9.21
C ALA A 151 15.70 7.35 8.39
N TYR A 152 15.17 7.12 7.18
CA TYR A 152 15.48 5.92 6.39
C TYR A 152 16.26 6.18 5.10
N GLY A 153 16.26 7.43 4.60
CA GLY A 153 16.76 7.77 3.28
C GLY A 153 15.74 7.50 2.16
N ALA A 154 15.60 8.45 1.23
CA ALA A 154 14.58 8.37 0.16
C ALA A 154 14.67 7.11 -0.71
N GLN A 155 15.88 6.55 -0.90
CA GLN A 155 16.11 5.32 -1.68
C GLN A 155 15.57 4.06 -1.00
N ARG A 156 15.29 4.12 0.30
CA ARG A 156 14.67 3.03 1.07
C ARG A 156 13.17 3.20 1.25
N LEU A 157 12.57 4.22 0.61
CA LEU A 157 11.14 4.50 0.72
C LEU A 157 10.41 4.19 -0.58
N ALA A 158 9.20 3.73 -0.45
CA ALA A 158 8.20 3.69 -1.51
C ALA A 158 6.87 4.19 -0.94
N LEU A 159 6.12 4.96 -1.73
CA LEU A 159 4.82 5.45 -1.29
C LEU A 159 3.77 4.35 -1.38
N ASP A 160 3.03 4.14 -0.31
CA ASP A 160 1.75 3.45 -0.36
C ASP A 160 0.65 4.50 -0.52
N LEU A 161 0.17 4.62 -1.77
CA LEU A 161 -0.82 5.60 -2.19
C LEU A 161 -2.24 5.03 -1.98
N GLU A 162 -2.52 4.55 -0.78
CA GLU A 162 -3.87 4.16 -0.40
C GLU A 162 -4.83 5.34 -0.63
N ARG A 163 -5.90 5.09 -1.37
CA ARG A 163 -6.89 6.12 -1.66
C ARG A 163 -7.76 6.40 -0.45
N LEU A 164 -7.64 7.59 0.10
CA LEU A 164 -8.44 8.03 1.23
C LEU A 164 -9.90 8.26 0.81
N MET A 165 -10.85 7.63 1.48
CA MET A 165 -12.29 7.84 1.36
C MET A 165 -12.94 7.52 2.70
N MET A 166 -12.91 8.48 3.64
CA MET A 166 -13.30 8.26 5.04
C MET A 166 -14.33 9.27 5.50
N ASP A 167 -15.33 8.80 6.26
CA ASP A 167 -16.36 9.60 6.92
C ASP A 167 -16.14 9.55 8.44
N PHE A 168 -15.91 10.70 9.05
CA PHE A 168 -15.68 10.85 10.48
C PHE A 168 -16.90 11.51 11.13
N PRO A 169 -17.74 10.75 11.86
CA PRO A 169 -18.81 11.35 12.67
C PRO A 169 -18.20 12.14 13.83
N LEU A 170 -18.55 13.43 13.93
CA LEU A 170 -17.98 14.33 14.94
C LEU A 170 -18.90 14.47 16.18
N PRO A 171 -18.35 14.44 17.41
CA PRO A 171 -16.93 14.25 17.74
C PRO A 171 -16.43 12.82 17.47
N CYS A 172 -15.18 12.68 17.03
CA CYS A 172 -14.54 11.40 16.73
C CYS A 172 -13.30 11.19 17.63
N PRO A 173 -13.48 10.86 18.92
CA PRO A 173 -12.38 10.76 19.89
C PRO A 173 -11.42 9.60 19.60
N SER A 174 -11.87 8.54 18.92
CA SER A 174 -11.01 7.43 18.48
C SER A 174 -10.13 7.80 17.28
N GLY A 175 -10.49 8.83 16.52
CA GLY A 175 -9.87 9.15 15.23
C GLY A 175 -10.19 8.15 14.12
N GLU A 176 -11.05 7.15 14.39
CA GLU A 176 -11.40 6.11 13.42
C GLU A 176 -12.61 6.55 12.59
N GLY A 177 -12.39 6.70 11.29
CA GLY A 177 -13.44 6.99 10.32
C GLY A 177 -14.08 5.71 9.75
N ILE A 178 -15.21 5.88 9.10
CA ILE A 178 -15.90 4.84 8.35
C ILE A 178 -15.44 4.92 6.90
N ARG A 179 -14.87 3.84 6.37
CA ARG A 179 -14.48 3.79 4.95
C ARG A 179 -15.72 3.84 4.06
N LEU A 180 -15.67 4.68 3.02
CA LEU A 180 -16.73 4.83 2.04
C LEU A 180 -16.41 4.08 0.75
N SER A 181 -17.45 3.56 0.10
CA SER A 181 -17.35 3.21 -1.31
C SER A 181 -17.35 4.46 -2.19
N ARG A 182 -16.97 4.32 -3.46
CA ARG A 182 -17.02 5.44 -4.43
C ARG A 182 -18.44 5.97 -4.63
N GLU A 183 -19.40 5.07 -4.68
CA GLU A 183 -20.82 5.38 -4.81
C GLU A 183 -21.35 6.15 -3.58
N GLU A 184 -20.97 5.71 -2.39
CA GLU A 184 -21.32 6.39 -1.14
C GLU A 184 -20.69 7.79 -1.05
N LEU A 185 -19.40 7.91 -1.44
CA LEU A 185 -18.73 9.20 -1.50
C LEU A 185 -19.44 10.14 -2.47
N ALA A 186 -19.72 9.68 -3.71
CA ALA A 186 -20.39 10.46 -4.72
C ALA A 186 -21.78 10.92 -4.26
N LEU A 187 -22.56 10.04 -3.62
CA LEU A 187 -23.86 10.37 -3.06
C LEU A 187 -23.76 11.42 -1.97
N ARG A 188 -22.81 11.27 -1.02
CA ARG A 188 -22.63 12.22 0.08
C ARG A 188 -22.09 13.57 -0.38
N MET A 189 -21.38 13.62 -1.50
CA MET A 189 -20.81 14.84 -2.06
C MET A 189 -21.82 15.71 -2.83
N GLN A 190 -22.95 15.14 -3.26
CA GLN A 190 -23.94 15.86 -4.07
C GLN A 190 -24.42 17.16 -3.40
N GLY A 191 -24.34 18.28 -4.14
CA GLY A 191 -24.77 19.61 -3.68
C GLY A 191 -23.94 20.22 -2.56
N ARG A 192 -22.73 19.70 -2.30
CA ARG A 192 -21.84 20.20 -1.23
C ARG A 192 -20.62 20.89 -1.81
N SER A 193 -20.15 21.92 -1.12
CA SER A 193 -18.87 22.54 -1.41
C SER A 193 -17.74 21.65 -0.93
N VAL A 194 -16.77 21.38 -1.82
CA VAL A 194 -15.57 20.59 -1.53
C VAL A 194 -14.40 21.55 -1.35
N PHE A 195 -13.62 21.32 -0.32
CA PHE A 195 -12.44 22.10 0.05
C PHE A 195 -11.17 21.27 -0.07
N TYR A 196 -10.02 21.90 -0.03
CA TYR A 196 -8.72 21.25 -0.05
C TYR A 196 -8.01 21.45 1.29
N ALA A 197 -7.54 20.36 1.88
CA ALA A 197 -6.72 20.35 3.09
C ALA A 197 -5.25 20.24 2.67
N GLU A 198 -4.53 21.36 2.68
CA GLU A 198 -3.13 21.45 2.23
C GLU A 198 -2.22 20.50 3.00
N ASP A 199 -2.32 20.50 4.33
CA ASP A 199 -1.47 19.66 5.20
C ASP A 199 -1.64 18.16 4.93
N LEU A 200 -2.84 17.72 4.61
CA LEU A 200 -3.16 16.32 4.33
C LEU A 200 -3.01 15.96 2.84
N CYS A 201 -2.88 16.98 1.99
CA CYS A 201 -2.95 16.81 0.54
C CYS A 201 -4.19 15.99 0.12
N ALA A 202 -5.37 16.37 0.66
CA ALA A 202 -6.64 15.66 0.47
C ALA A 202 -7.80 16.62 0.28
N ARG A 203 -8.93 16.14 -0.26
CA ARG A 203 -10.19 16.89 -0.35
C ARG A 203 -11.05 16.61 0.86
N TYR A 204 -11.87 17.57 1.24
CA TYR A 204 -12.86 17.35 2.29
C TYR A 204 -14.15 18.15 2.07
N PHE A 205 -15.22 17.68 2.71
CA PHE A 205 -16.46 18.41 2.92
C PHE A 205 -17.10 18.01 4.24
N THR A 206 -18.07 18.77 4.68
CA THR A 206 -18.86 18.46 5.88
C THR A 206 -20.34 18.34 5.54
N TYR A 207 -21.06 17.52 6.31
CA TYR A 207 -22.51 17.42 6.21
C TYR A 207 -23.14 17.06 7.56
N ARG A 208 -24.47 17.21 7.67
CA ARG A 208 -25.23 16.82 8.86
C ARG A 208 -26.18 15.66 8.53
N ARG A 209 -26.21 14.68 9.41
CA ARG A 209 -27.13 13.54 9.34
C ARG A 209 -27.55 13.12 10.74
N GLY A 210 -28.86 13.01 11.00
CA GLY A 210 -29.37 12.56 12.30
C GLY A 210 -28.94 13.47 13.48
N GLY A 211 -28.76 14.76 13.24
CA GLY A 211 -28.29 15.70 14.26
C GLY A 211 -26.76 15.72 14.46
N GLN A 212 -26.02 14.78 13.89
CA GLN A 212 -24.56 14.68 13.98
C GLN A 212 -23.89 15.37 12.78
N THR A 213 -22.77 16.04 13.03
CA THR A 213 -21.90 16.56 11.97
C THR A 213 -20.93 15.48 11.53
N HIS A 214 -20.75 15.36 10.23
CA HIS A 214 -19.81 14.45 9.60
C HIS A 214 -18.74 15.24 8.85
N PHE A 215 -17.49 14.79 8.94
CA PHE A 215 -16.35 15.29 8.18
C PHE A 215 -15.89 14.20 7.24
N VAL A 216 -15.99 14.43 5.93
CA VAL A 216 -15.55 13.46 4.91
C VAL A 216 -14.23 13.92 4.33
N LEU A 217 -13.22 13.04 4.38
CA LEU A 217 -11.89 13.24 3.85
C LEU A 217 -11.65 12.23 2.73
N PHE A 218 -11.20 12.70 1.56
CA PHE A 218 -11.04 11.84 0.40
C PHE A 218 -9.96 12.29 -0.57
N ASP A 219 -9.44 11.32 -1.34
CA ASP A 219 -8.54 11.57 -2.46
C ASP A 219 -9.29 11.58 -3.79
N ASP A 220 -8.90 12.51 -4.66
CA ASP A 220 -9.20 12.53 -6.08
C ASP A 220 -7.92 12.30 -6.92
N ALA A 221 -8.04 12.33 -8.24
CA ALA A 221 -6.90 12.20 -9.14
C ALA A 221 -5.81 13.26 -8.89
N GLY A 222 -6.23 14.50 -8.63
CA GLY A 222 -5.33 15.63 -8.39
C GLY A 222 -4.54 15.48 -7.08
N THR A 223 -5.20 15.05 -5.99
CA THR A 223 -4.52 14.83 -4.71
C THR A 223 -3.53 13.67 -4.78
N LEU A 224 -3.89 12.54 -5.43
CA LEU A 224 -2.96 11.42 -5.62
C LEU A 224 -1.74 11.83 -6.46
N ARG A 225 -1.93 12.60 -7.54
CA ARG A 225 -0.82 13.14 -8.33
C ARG A 225 0.07 14.03 -7.48
N ARG A 226 -0.51 14.91 -6.67
CA ARG A 226 0.24 15.80 -5.79
C ARG A 226 1.07 15.02 -4.75
N LYS A 227 0.52 13.97 -4.17
CA LYS A 227 1.25 13.05 -3.27
C LYS A 227 2.45 12.42 -3.97
N ILE A 228 2.28 11.96 -5.22
CA ILE A 228 3.37 11.43 -6.06
C ILE A 228 4.45 12.50 -6.28
N GLU A 229 4.07 13.72 -6.64
CA GLU A 229 5.01 14.84 -6.87
C GLU A 229 5.80 15.18 -5.60
N MET A 230 5.14 15.22 -4.44
CA MET A 230 5.79 15.47 -3.14
C MET A 230 6.86 14.41 -2.85
N GLY A 231 6.53 13.12 -3.03
CA GLY A 231 7.52 12.06 -2.87
C GLY A 231 8.67 12.12 -3.86
N GLN A 232 8.38 12.46 -5.13
CA GLN A 232 9.41 12.65 -6.16
C GLN A 232 10.36 13.80 -5.83
N ALA A 233 9.84 14.92 -5.32
CA ALA A 233 10.64 16.06 -4.91
C ALA A 233 11.64 15.72 -3.80
N LEU A 234 11.30 14.76 -2.94
CA LEU A 234 12.17 14.24 -1.88
C LEU A 234 13.09 13.09 -2.34
N GLY A 235 13.00 12.68 -3.63
CA GLY A 235 13.84 11.63 -4.20
C GLY A 235 13.28 10.21 -4.06
N ILE A 236 12.03 10.03 -3.59
CA ILE A 236 11.34 8.73 -3.57
C ILE A 236 11.01 8.34 -5.02
N ARG A 237 11.34 7.10 -5.40
CA ARG A 237 11.29 6.68 -6.81
C ARG A 237 10.23 5.66 -7.13
N GLU A 238 9.56 5.12 -6.14
CA GLU A 238 8.57 4.06 -6.27
C GLU A 238 7.31 4.37 -5.48
N GLY A 239 6.17 3.90 -5.99
CA GLY A 239 4.89 4.02 -5.32
C GLY A 239 3.98 2.85 -5.72
N PHE A 240 2.97 2.61 -4.91
CA PHE A 240 1.99 1.55 -5.05
C PHE A 240 0.58 2.11 -4.98
N VAL A 241 -0.29 1.60 -5.82
CA VAL A 241 -1.74 1.82 -5.76
C VAL A 241 -2.46 0.48 -5.90
N MET A 242 -3.60 0.36 -5.24
CA MET A 242 -4.47 -0.83 -5.34
C MET A 242 -5.51 -0.64 -6.45
N LEU A 243 -5.56 -1.56 -7.42
CA LEU A 243 -6.53 -1.47 -8.53
C LEU A 243 -7.98 -1.25 -8.08
N PRO A 244 -8.52 -1.95 -7.08
CA PRO A 244 -9.89 -1.71 -6.62
C PRO A 244 -10.16 -0.27 -6.14
N GLU A 245 -9.14 0.40 -5.64
CA GLU A 245 -9.25 1.77 -5.11
C GLU A 245 -9.18 2.84 -6.21
N VAL A 246 -8.36 2.58 -7.24
CA VAL A 246 -8.05 3.57 -8.28
C VAL A 246 -8.56 3.17 -9.66
N GLU A 247 -9.47 2.21 -9.76
CA GLU A 247 -10.00 1.70 -11.03
C GLU A 247 -10.52 2.80 -11.96
N ASP A 248 -11.20 3.79 -11.40
CA ASP A 248 -11.72 4.97 -12.08
C ASP A 248 -10.65 6.02 -12.42
N LEU A 249 -9.43 5.89 -11.88
CA LEU A 249 -8.33 6.83 -12.03
C LEU A 249 -7.14 6.26 -12.81
N THR A 250 -7.21 5.03 -13.27
CA THR A 250 -6.07 4.35 -13.93
C THR A 250 -5.59 5.09 -15.18
N GLY A 251 -6.51 5.62 -16.00
CA GLY A 251 -6.15 6.44 -17.15
C GLY A 251 -5.36 7.68 -16.75
N PHE A 252 -5.77 8.38 -15.70
CA PHE A 252 -5.08 9.56 -15.20
C PHE A 252 -3.72 9.26 -14.57
N LEU A 253 -3.60 8.17 -13.84
CA LEU A 253 -2.37 7.81 -13.12
C LEU A 253 -1.30 7.20 -14.02
N PHE A 254 -1.68 6.47 -15.08
CA PHE A 254 -0.75 5.67 -15.88
C PHE A 254 -0.58 6.12 -17.34
N THR A 255 -1.54 6.85 -17.93
CA THR A 255 -1.42 7.31 -19.34
C THR A 255 -0.90 8.73 -19.49
N GLY A 256 -0.83 9.50 -18.40
CA GLY A 256 -0.33 10.89 -18.45
C GLY A 256 -1.26 11.87 -19.16
N GLU A 257 -2.47 11.47 -19.52
CA GLU A 257 -3.50 12.36 -20.06
C GLU A 257 -4.18 13.11 -18.92
N GLY A 258 -3.87 14.40 -18.81
CA GLY A 258 -4.47 15.33 -17.84
C GLY A 258 -4.23 16.76 -18.22
#